data_b9f7b0b2cedceff83e880d8c9b453ca7
#
_entry.id   b9f7b0b2cedceff83e880d8c9b453ca7
#
_cell.length_a   1.000
_cell.length_b   1.000
_cell.length_c   1.000
_cell.angle_alpha   90.00
_cell.angle_beta   90.00
_cell.angle_gamma   90.00
#
_symmetry.space_group_name_H-M   'P 1'
#
loop_
_entity.id
_entity.type
_entity.pdbx_description
1 polymer ?
#
loop_
_entity_poly.entity_id
_entity_poly.type
_entity_poly.pdbx_seq_one_letter_code
_entity_poly.pdbx_strand_id
1 'polypeptide(L)'
;MEKYGFPKPNSLPTELQCEVLQWQNEEEMQRQRVLLASLNSTCPNNSEQQRAFESIMNSIHDFTNANREELTEHRFHFIGGPGGTGKSALFKKLHAACRSLGLLITICAATTLAALLFDGAVTAHSLFDYPVEDEEDVDDLNPTQCDIKKERAEFLHEVSVIFWDEFVSNDRNLMEAVLDLFETLWDEPRYFVFVCAGDFAQVSSHSLLCVMTIYMKNI
;
A
#
# COMPACT_ATOMS: atom_id res chain seq x y z
N MET A 1 12.22 15.49 11.86
CA MET A 1 11.69 15.47 10.49
C MET A 1 12.71 14.99 9.47
N GLU A 2 13.96 15.43 9.49
CA GLU A 2 15.01 14.92 8.57
C GLU A 2 15.34 13.42 8.71
N LYS A 3 14.96 12.79 9.81
CA LYS A 3 15.29 11.38 10.12
C LYS A 3 14.57 10.36 9.21
N TYR A 4 13.48 10.74 8.53
CA TYR A 4 12.66 9.85 7.70
C TYR A 4 12.61 10.26 6.22
N GLY A 5 13.46 11.20 5.78
CA GLY A 5 13.57 11.60 4.37
C GLY A 5 12.34 12.32 3.80
N PHE A 6 11.45 12.82 4.63
CA PHE A 6 10.31 13.59 4.16
C PHE A 6 10.75 14.96 3.61
N PRO A 7 10.18 15.42 2.47
CA PRO A 7 10.41 16.77 1.98
C PRO A 7 9.94 17.79 3.01
N LYS A 8 10.56 18.96 2.98
CA LYS A 8 10.10 20.05 3.84
C LYS A 8 8.67 20.39 3.45
N PRO A 9 7.73 20.54 4.42
CA PRO A 9 6.32 20.83 4.13
C PRO A 9 6.11 21.97 3.14
N ASN A 10 6.99 22.96 3.12
CA ASN A 10 6.91 24.13 2.25
C ASN A 10 7.26 23.88 0.76
N SER A 11 7.69 22.66 0.40
CA SER A 11 8.00 22.29 -1.01
C SER A 11 6.85 21.58 -1.70
N LEU A 12 5.79 21.21 -0.99
CA LEU A 12 4.63 20.49 -1.51
C LEU A 12 3.47 21.44 -1.86
N PRO A 13 2.59 21.08 -2.78
CA PRO A 13 1.33 21.78 -3.01
C PRO A 13 0.50 21.92 -1.72
N THR A 14 -0.28 22.98 -1.59
CA THR A 14 -0.96 23.35 -0.34
C THR A 14 -1.85 22.24 0.22
N GLU A 15 -2.57 21.52 -0.64
CA GLU A 15 -3.45 20.42 -0.22
C GLU A 15 -2.63 19.25 0.31
N LEU A 16 -1.57 18.87 -0.40
CA LEU A 16 -0.66 17.82 0.02
C LEU A 16 0.12 18.18 1.29
N GLN A 17 0.47 19.46 1.46
CA GLN A 17 1.06 19.95 2.71
C GLN A 17 0.13 19.71 3.90
N CYS A 18 -1.16 19.97 3.75
CA CYS A 18 -2.14 19.72 4.80
C CYS A 18 -2.23 18.24 5.15
N GLU A 19 -2.24 17.34 4.15
CA GLU A 19 -2.26 15.90 4.38
C GLU A 19 -0.97 15.42 5.09
N VAL A 20 0.20 15.78 4.57
CA VAL A 20 1.49 15.41 5.19
C VAL A 20 1.62 15.95 6.61
N LEU A 21 1.22 17.21 6.85
CA LEU A 21 1.23 17.81 8.19
C LEU A 21 0.24 17.10 9.14
N GLN A 22 -0.91 16.69 8.62
CA GLN A 22 -1.89 15.92 9.40
C GLN A 22 -1.33 14.54 9.79
N TRP A 23 -0.61 13.87 8.90
CA TRP A 23 0.00 12.57 9.17
C TRP A 23 1.17 12.63 10.14
N GLN A 24 1.94 13.74 10.11
CA GLN A 24 3.09 13.99 11.00
C GLN A 24 2.72 14.71 12.29
N ASN A 25 1.43 15.00 12.52
CA ASN A 25 0.98 15.64 13.73
C ASN A 25 1.12 14.68 14.92
N GLU A 26 1.79 15.14 15.99
CA GLU A 26 2.01 14.36 17.20
C GLU A 26 0.70 13.88 17.84
N GLU A 27 -0.37 14.67 17.76
CA GLU A 27 -1.70 14.26 18.26
C GLU A 27 -2.24 13.05 17.48
N GLU A 28 -2.08 13.05 16.16
CA GLU A 28 -2.51 11.93 15.32
C GLU A 28 -1.65 10.71 15.57
N MET A 29 -0.34 10.86 15.64
CA MET A 29 0.57 9.76 15.99
C MET A 29 0.20 9.16 17.35
N GLN A 30 -0.13 10.00 18.32
CA GLN A 30 -0.57 9.55 19.64
C GLN A 30 -1.91 8.82 19.59
N ARG A 31 -2.88 9.30 18.80
CA ARG A 31 -4.15 8.58 18.56
C ARG A 31 -3.90 7.19 17.97
N GLN A 32 -2.99 7.07 17.02
CA GLN A 32 -2.63 5.79 16.40
C GLN A 32 -1.92 4.85 17.38
N ARG A 33 -1.10 5.36 18.31
CA ARG A 33 -0.51 4.57 19.40
C ARG A 33 -1.59 4.01 20.33
N VAL A 34 -2.57 4.83 20.70
CA VAL A 34 -3.72 4.41 21.53
C VAL A 34 -4.58 3.37 20.79
N LEU A 35 -4.85 3.59 19.50
CA LEU A 35 -5.58 2.64 18.66
C LEU A 35 -4.85 1.30 18.59
N LEU A 36 -3.55 1.30 18.33
CA LEU A 36 -2.73 0.09 18.26
C LEU A 36 -2.75 -0.68 19.60
N ALA A 37 -2.63 0.02 20.72
CA ALA A 37 -2.71 -0.58 22.05
C ALA A 37 -4.09 -1.21 22.30
N SER A 38 -5.17 -0.52 21.89
CA SER A 38 -6.53 -1.04 21.96
C SER A 38 -6.72 -2.30 21.10
N LEU A 39 -6.23 -2.26 19.83
CA LEU A 39 -6.31 -3.41 18.92
C LEU A 39 -5.53 -4.62 19.46
N ASN A 40 -4.38 -4.40 20.07
CA ASN A 40 -3.59 -5.48 20.69
C ASN A 40 -4.28 -6.08 21.90
N SER A 41 -5.02 -5.27 22.66
CA SER A 41 -5.77 -5.73 23.84
C SER A 41 -7.05 -6.48 23.47
N THR A 42 -7.82 -5.96 22.48
CA THR A 42 -9.14 -6.50 22.11
C THR A 42 -9.06 -7.69 21.17
N CYS A 43 -8.03 -7.75 20.34
CA CYS A 43 -7.81 -8.80 19.36
C CYS A 43 -6.31 -9.16 19.31
N PRO A 44 -5.77 -9.85 20.33
CA PRO A 44 -4.36 -10.20 20.36
C PRO A 44 -3.97 -11.08 19.17
N ASN A 45 -2.76 -10.87 18.64
CA ASN A 45 -2.23 -11.74 17.60
C ASN A 45 -1.98 -13.14 18.14
N ASN A 46 -2.26 -14.16 17.34
CA ASN A 46 -1.69 -15.48 17.56
C ASN A 46 -0.19 -15.49 17.20
N SER A 47 0.50 -16.60 17.44
CA SER A 47 1.95 -16.70 17.20
C SER A 47 2.37 -16.48 15.73
N GLU A 48 1.53 -16.85 14.78
CA GLU A 48 1.81 -16.66 13.34
C GLU A 48 1.58 -15.21 12.93
N GLN A 49 0.46 -14.64 13.36
CA GLN A 49 0.15 -13.23 13.13
C GLN A 49 1.21 -12.31 13.78
N GLN A 50 1.70 -12.68 14.96
CA GLN A 50 2.75 -11.90 15.63
C GLN A 50 4.07 -11.94 14.85
N ARG A 51 4.49 -13.11 14.39
CA ARG A 51 5.68 -13.24 13.53
C ARG A 51 5.54 -12.47 12.23
N ALA A 52 4.36 -12.54 11.59
CA ALA A 52 4.08 -11.77 10.37
C ALA A 52 4.13 -10.26 10.64
N PHE A 53 3.52 -9.79 11.73
CA PHE A 53 3.56 -8.40 12.14
C PHE A 53 5.00 -7.90 12.34
N GLU A 54 5.81 -8.63 13.10
CA GLU A 54 7.20 -8.28 13.37
C GLU A 54 8.06 -8.29 12.10
N SER A 55 7.91 -9.30 11.27
CA SER A 55 8.64 -9.40 9.99
C SER A 55 8.34 -8.24 9.06
N ILE A 56 7.05 -7.89 8.89
CA ILE A 56 6.63 -6.78 8.03
C ILE A 56 7.12 -5.44 8.61
N MET A 57 6.95 -5.22 9.91
CA MET A 57 7.39 -3.97 10.55
C MET A 57 8.91 -3.79 10.48
N ASN A 58 9.70 -4.86 10.64
CA ASN A 58 11.15 -4.81 10.47
C ASN A 58 11.52 -4.44 9.02
N SER A 59 10.87 -5.05 8.04
CA SER A 59 11.09 -4.74 6.63
C SER A 59 10.74 -3.28 6.29
N ILE A 60 9.63 -2.76 6.83
CA ILE A 60 9.24 -1.35 6.66
C ILE A 60 10.28 -0.44 7.31
N HIS A 61 10.72 -0.76 8.53
CA HIS A 61 11.73 0.01 9.24
C HIS A 61 13.06 0.05 8.46
N ASP A 62 13.54 -1.10 7.98
CA ASP A 62 14.77 -1.19 7.21
C ASP A 62 14.69 -0.41 5.90
N PHE A 63 13.53 -0.51 5.22
CA PHE A 63 13.29 0.22 3.97
C PHE A 63 13.25 1.74 4.19
N THR A 64 12.54 2.21 5.22
CA THR A 64 12.38 3.65 5.48
C THR A 64 13.62 4.31 6.07
N ASN A 65 14.54 3.53 6.65
CA ASN A 65 15.82 4.03 7.14
C ASN A 65 16.97 3.87 6.13
N ALA A 66 16.78 3.12 5.05
CA ALA A 66 17.75 3.03 3.98
C ALA A 66 17.86 4.38 3.22
N ASN A 67 19.05 4.64 2.66
CA ASN A 67 19.19 5.75 1.71
C ASN A 67 18.37 5.42 0.46
N ARG A 68 17.55 6.36 -0.02
CA ARG A 68 16.70 6.16 -1.20
C ARG A 68 17.47 5.76 -2.44
N GLU A 69 18.69 6.28 -2.60
CA GLU A 69 19.58 5.95 -3.70
C GLU A 69 20.12 4.50 -3.67
N GLU A 70 20.03 3.84 -2.52
CA GLU A 70 20.46 2.45 -2.34
C GLU A 70 19.32 1.45 -2.56
N LEU A 71 18.08 1.93 -2.66
CA LEU A 71 16.92 1.09 -2.94
C LEU A 71 16.89 0.74 -4.43
N THR A 72 16.88 -0.54 -4.74
CA THR A 72 16.91 -1.07 -6.12
C THR A 72 15.68 -1.86 -6.51
N GLU A 73 14.76 -2.12 -5.57
CA GLU A 73 13.57 -2.94 -5.79
C GLU A 73 12.44 -2.64 -4.80
N HIS A 74 11.21 -2.94 -5.19
CA HIS A 74 10.06 -2.95 -4.29
C HIS A 74 10.16 -4.10 -3.30
N ARG A 75 9.63 -3.91 -2.09
CA ARG A 75 9.47 -5.01 -1.11
C ARG A 75 8.02 -5.43 -1.03
N PHE A 76 7.76 -6.72 -1.21
CA PHE A 76 6.41 -7.28 -1.17
C PHE A 76 6.22 -8.17 0.05
N HIS A 77 5.14 -7.94 0.78
CA HIS A 77 4.65 -8.80 1.85
C HIS A 77 3.22 -9.23 1.55
N PHE A 78 2.96 -10.52 1.63
CA PHE A 78 1.62 -11.05 1.39
C PHE A 78 1.05 -11.73 2.63
N ILE A 79 -0.10 -11.25 3.09
CA ILE A 79 -0.87 -11.78 4.20
C ILE A 79 -1.97 -12.67 3.62
N GLY A 80 -1.65 -13.96 3.45
CA GLY A 80 -2.58 -14.95 2.90
C GLY A 80 -3.40 -15.66 3.95
N GLY A 81 -4.60 -16.08 3.58
CA GLY A 81 -5.43 -16.97 4.40
C GLY A 81 -6.92 -16.87 4.07
N PRO A 82 -7.72 -17.87 4.42
CA PRO A 82 -9.17 -17.85 4.20
C PRO A 82 -9.87 -16.74 4.97
N GLY A 83 -11.14 -16.51 4.65
CA GLY A 83 -11.99 -15.59 5.39
C GLY A 83 -12.03 -15.92 6.89
N GLY A 84 -12.08 -14.91 7.75
CA GLY A 84 -12.16 -15.08 9.21
C GLY A 84 -10.84 -15.40 9.94
N THR A 85 -9.70 -15.49 9.24
CA THR A 85 -8.38 -15.77 9.86
C THR A 85 -7.74 -14.55 10.53
N GLY A 86 -8.40 -13.40 10.50
CA GLY A 86 -7.93 -12.18 11.16
C GLY A 86 -6.98 -11.33 10.30
N LYS A 87 -6.91 -11.54 8.99
CA LYS A 87 -6.09 -10.71 8.05
C LYS A 87 -6.37 -9.22 8.22
N SER A 88 -7.64 -8.82 8.18
CA SER A 88 -8.03 -7.40 8.30
C SER A 88 -7.66 -6.81 9.67
N ALA A 89 -7.68 -7.62 10.75
CA ALA A 89 -7.23 -7.16 12.06
C ALA A 89 -5.73 -6.92 12.10
N LEU A 90 -4.94 -7.84 11.53
CA LEU A 90 -3.49 -7.68 11.38
C LEU A 90 -3.16 -6.47 10.51
N PHE A 91 -3.87 -6.30 9.42
CA PHE A 91 -3.73 -5.18 8.49
C PHE A 91 -3.97 -3.83 9.20
N LYS A 92 -5.05 -3.72 9.98
CA LYS A 92 -5.34 -2.52 10.79
C LYS A 92 -4.24 -2.21 11.81
N LYS A 93 -3.64 -3.25 12.43
CA LYS A 93 -2.54 -3.06 13.38
C LYS A 93 -1.27 -2.56 12.69
N LEU A 94 -0.90 -3.16 11.56
CA LEU A 94 0.23 -2.70 10.76
C LEU A 94 0.05 -1.25 10.31
N HIS A 95 -1.14 -0.91 9.84
CA HIS A 95 -1.49 0.46 9.47
C HIS A 95 -1.34 1.43 10.64
N ALA A 96 -1.95 1.12 11.79
CA ALA A 96 -1.84 1.95 12.99
C ALA A 96 -0.38 2.06 13.48
N ALA A 97 0.41 0.97 13.38
CA ALA A 97 1.82 0.99 13.74
C ALA A 97 2.63 1.93 12.83
N CYS A 98 2.46 1.85 11.51
CA CYS A 98 3.14 2.75 10.56
C CYS A 98 2.76 4.22 10.82
N ARG A 99 1.48 4.51 10.99
CA ARG A 99 1.01 5.87 11.29
C ARG A 99 1.54 6.39 12.64
N SER A 100 1.64 5.52 13.64
CA SER A 100 2.20 5.89 14.95
C SER A 100 3.68 6.28 14.90
N LEU A 101 4.39 5.87 13.84
CA LEU A 101 5.76 6.26 13.52
C LEU A 101 5.83 7.53 12.65
N GLY A 102 4.70 8.08 12.24
CA GLY A 102 4.63 9.25 11.35
C GLY A 102 4.95 8.93 9.88
N LEU A 103 4.88 7.66 9.48
CA LEU A 103 5.10 7.26 8.09
C LEU A 103 3.89 7.68 7.23
N LEU A 104 4.16 8.24 6.07
CA LEU A 104 3.15 8.47 5.06
C LEU A 104 2.87 7.16 4.33
N ILE A 105 1.64 6.71 4.44
CA ILE A 105 1.19 5.43 3.89
C ILE A 105 -0.15 5.63 3.18
N THR A 106 -0.48 4.75 2.24
CA THR A 106 -1.80 4.73 1.61
C THR A 106 -2.41 3.35 1.67
N ILE A 107 -3.73 3.28 1.64
CA ILE A 107 -4.49 2.02 1.58
C ILE A 107 -5.34 2.01 0.33
N CYS A 108 -5.29 0.92 -0.42
CA CYS A 108 -6.26 0.62 -1.44
C CYS A 108 -6.81 -0.80 -1.29
N ALA A 109 -7.92 -1.06 -1.96
CA ALA A 109 -8.54 -2.37 -2.01
C ALA A 109 -9.07 -2.68 -3.41
N ALA A 110 -9.30 -3.95 -3.70
CA ALA A 110 -9.87 -4.35 -4.99
C ALA A 110 -11.29 -3.82 -5.19
N THR A 111 -12.07 -3.75 -4.12
CA THR A 111 -13.48 -3.35 -4.18
C THR A 111 -13.78 -2.18 -3.25
N THR A 112 -14.83 -1.40 -3.57
CA THR A 112 -15.30 -0.33 -2.69
C THR A 112 -15.71 -0.87 -1.30
N LEU A 113 -16.32 -2.05 -1.23
CA LEU A 113 -16.72 -2.65 0.03
C LEU A 113 -15.52 -3.00 0.93
N ALA A 114 -14.44 -3.51 0.34
CA ALA A 114 -13.22 -3.77 1.08
C ALA A 114 -12.54 -2.45 1.53
N ALA A 115 -12.53 -1.42 0.69
CA ALA A 115 -12.00 -0.12 1.05
C ALA A 115 -12.73 0.51 2.25
N LEU A 116 -14.05 0.35 2.35
CA LEU A 116 -14.84 0.88 3.49
C LEU A 116 -14.46 0.27 4.86
N LEU A 117 -13.69 -0.80 4.89
CA LEU A 117 -13.19 -1.38 6.15
C LEU A 117 -12.06 -0.57 6.79
N PHE A 118 -11.48 0.37 6.04
CA PHE A 118 -10.33 1.17 6.46
C PHE A 118 -10.62 2.66 6.24
N ASP A 119 -10.28 3.47 7.22
CA ASP A 119 -10.45 4.91 7.15
C ASP A 119 -9.50 5.52 6.10
N GLY A 120 -10.06 6.30 5.19
CA GLY A 120 -9.31 6.94 4.10
C GLY A 120 -8.89 6.02 2.95
N ALA A 121 -9.28 4.74 2.94
CA ALA A 121 -8.97 3.84 1.84
C ALA A 121 -9.85 4.10 0.62
N VAL A 122 -9.28 3.85 -0.55
CA VAL A 122 -9.95 3.96 -1.86
C VAL A 122 -9.78 2.65 -2.65
N THR A 123 -10.45 2.52 -3.78
CA THR A 123 -10.18 1.37 -4.67
C THR A 123 -8.82 1.54 -5.34
N ALA A 124 -8.18 0.43 -5.71
CA ALA A 124 -6.91 0.47 -6.44
C ALA A 124 -7.04 1.23 -7.76
N HIS A 125 -8.12 1.03 -8.51
CA HIS A 125 -8.43 1.80 -9.72
C HIS A 125 -8.44 3.31 -9.44
N SER A 126 -9.07 3.73 -8.34
CA SER A 126 -9.14 5.15 -7.97
C SER A 126 -7.80 5.68 -7.44
N LEU A 127 -7.01 4.86 -6.73
CA LEU A 127 -5.70 5.30 -6.21
C LEU A 127 -4.72 5.58 -7.34
N PHE A 128 -4.71 4.72 -8.35
CA PHE A 128 -3.75 4.76 -9.45
C PHE A 128 -4.30 5.39 -10.73
N ASP A 129 -5.49 5.99 -10.65
CA ASP A 129 -6.22 6.55 -11.81
C ASP A 129 -6.23 5.58 -13.02
N TYR A 130 -6.42 4.28 -12.72
CA TYR A 130 -6.51 3.24 -13.74
C TYR A 130 -7.94 3.24 -14.30
N PRO A 131 -8.11 3.40 -15.62
CA PRO A 131 -9.44 3.47 -16.21
C PRO A 131 -10.21 2.16 -16.01
N VAL A 132 -11.50 2.29 -15.74
CA VAL A 132 -12.43 1.17 -15.73
C VAL A 132 -12.96 1.04 -17.16
N GLU A 133 -12.63 -0.06 -17.82
CA GLU A 133 -13.15 -0.33 -19.17
C GLU A 133 -14.67 -0.54 -19.09
N ASP A 134 -15.42 0.26 -19.82
CA ASP A 134 -16.80 -0.04 -20.13
C ASP A 134 -16.83 -1.21 -21.13
N GLU A 135 -17.66 -2.22 -20.88
CA GLU A 135 -17.73 -3.49 -21.64
C GLU A 135 -17.93 -3.37 -23.17
N GLU A 136 -18.04 -2.16 -23.69
CA GLU A 136 -18.34 -1.88 -25.11
C GLU A 136 -17.10 -1.65 -25.99
N ASP A 137 -15.88 -1.45 -25.42
CA ASP A 137 -14.67 -1.08 -26.17
C ASP A 137 -13.58 -2.20 -26.18
N VAL A 138 -13.96 -3.44 -26.47
CA VAL A 138 -13.05 -4.63 -26.40
C VAL A 138 -12.08 -4.75 -27.59
N ASP A 139 -11.91 -3.73 -28.43
CA ASP A 139 -11.14 -3.88 -29.68
C ASP A 139 -9.69 -3.38 -29.66
N ASP A 140 -9.16 -2.86 -28.56
CA ASP A 140 -7.74 -2.44 -28.48
C ASP A 140 -6.96 -3.19 -27.40
N LEU A 141 -6.10 -4.10 -27.86
CA LEU A 141 -5.16 -4.92 -27.08
C LEU A 141 -4.00 -4.11 -26.45
N ASN A 142 -4.16 -2.83 -26.20
CA ASN A 142 -3.17 -2.05 -25.48
C ASN A 142 -3.42 -2.16 -23.96
N PRO A 143 -2.41 -2.54 -23.17
CA PRO A 143 -2.53 -2.46 -21.73
C PRO A 143 -2.87 -1.02 -21.36
N THR A 144 -4.00 -0.84 -20.72
CA THR A 144 -4.48 0.46 -20.28
C THR A 144 -3.43 1.02 -19.29
N GLN A 145 -2.90 2.20 -19.56
CA GLN A 145 -1.94 2.86 -18.71
C GLN A 145 -2.67 3.65 -17.63
N CYS A 146 -2.06 3.77 -16.45
CA CYS A 146 -2.52 4.69 -15.42
C CYS A 146 -2.33 6.15 -15.91
N ASP A 147 -3.38 6.96 -15.83
CA ASP A 147 -3.34 8.40 -16.19
C ASP A 147 -3.35 9.24 -14.91
N ILE A 148 -2.24 9.21 -14.21
CA ILE A 148 -2.11 9.85 -12.90
C ILE A 148 -2.00 11.36 -13.02
N LYS A 149 -2.89 12.07 -12.32
CA LYS A 149 -2.82 13.52 -12.14
C LYS A 149 -1.59 13.92 -11.33
N LYS A 150 -1.06 15.12 -11.61
CA LYS A 150 0.16 15.63 -10.99
C LYS A 150 0.11 15.61 -9.46
N GLU A 151 -0.99 16.03 -8.87
CA GLU A 151 -1.18 16.07 -7.40
C GLU A 151 -1.12 14.67 -6.79
N ARG A 152 -1.68 13.69 -7.48
CA ARG A 152 -1.63 12.28 -7.08
C ARG A 152 -0.22 11.70 -7.22
N ALA A 153 0.49 12.05 -8.28
CA ALA A 153 1.88 11.66 -8.49
C ALA A 153 2.78 12.20 -7.37
N GLU A 154 2.60 13.47 -7.00
CA GLU A 154 3.33 14.09 -5.89
C GLU A 154 3.01 13.43 -4.54
N PHE A 155 1.75 13.08 -4.29
CA PHE A 155 1.36 12.31 -3.09
C PHE A 155 2.04 10.94 -3.07
N LEU A 156 1.94 10.17 -4.14
CA LEU A 156 2.55 8.84 -4.22
C LEU A 156 4.08 8.90 -4.08
N HIS A 157 4.72 9.97 -4.56
CA HIS A 157 6.16 10.16 -4.37
C HIS A 157 6.57 10.18 -2.90
N GLU A 158 5.73 10.71 -2.02
CA GLU A 158 6.01 10.81 -0.58
C GLU A 158 5.63 9.54 0.20
N VAL A 159 4.73 8.71 -0.35
CA VAL A 159 4.34 7.44 0.26
C VAL A 159 5.53 6.49 0.30
N SER A 160 5.67 5.76 1.40
CA SER A 160 6.69 4.71 1.54
C SER A 160 6.09 3.31 1.59
N VAL A 161 4.84 3.19 2.05
CA VAL A 161 4.17 1.90 2.22
C VAL A 161 2.78 1.95 1.61
N ILE A 162 2.48 0.99 0.75
CA ILE A 162 1.19 0.82 0.12
C ILE A 162 0.54 -0.44 0.69
N PHE A 163 -0.58 -0.26 1.36
CA PHE A 163 -1.42 -1.35 1.82
C PHE A 163 -2.47 -1.67 0.76
N TRP A 164 -2.58 -2.94 0.36
CA TRP A 164 -3.51 -3.35 -0.70
C TRP A 164 -4.33 -4.56 -0.25
N ASP A 165 -5.57 -4.32 0.16
CA ASP A 165 -6.48 -5.39 0.60
C ASP A 165 -7.21 -6.03 -0.60
N GLU A 166 -7.57 -7.29 -0.46
CA GLU A 166 -8.11 -8.11 -1.53
C GLU A 166 -7.27 -8.10 -2.82
N PHE A 167 -5.95 -7.94 -2.67
CA PHE A 167 -4.99 -7.80 -3.77
C PHE A 167 -5.19 -8.83 -4.88
N VAL A 168 -5.42 -10.08 -4.52
CA VAL A 168 -5.60 -11.21 -5.45
C VAL A 168 -6.89 -11.15 -6.29
N SER A 169 -7.82 -10.29 -5.92
CA SER A 169 -9.08 -10.08 -6.65
C SER A 169 -8.96 -9.05 -7.78
N ASN A 170 -7.82 -8.37 -7.89
CA ASN A 170 -7.58 -7.41 -8.98
C ASN A 170 -7.16 -8.11 -10.26
N ASP A 171 -7.37 -7.42 -11.38
CA ASP A 171 -6.88 -7.84 -12.68
C ASP A 171 -5.34 -7.78 -12.71
N ARG A 172 -4.76 -8.69 -13.47
CA ARG A 172 -3.32 -8.72 -13.75
C ARG A 172 -2.85 -7.42 -14.41
N ASN A 173 -3.62 -6.89 -15.36
CA ASN A 173 -3.27 -5.70 -16.12
C ASN A 173 -3.15 -4.47 -15.21
N LEU A 174 -4.03 -4.33 -14.21
CA LEU A 174 -3.91 -3.28 -13.20
C LEU A 174 -2.60 -3.38 -12.43
N MET A 175 -2.22 -4.60 -12.00
CA MET A 175 -0.99 -4.79 -11.23
C MET A 175 0.25 -4.48 -12.06
N GLU A 176 0.30 -4.93 -13.32
CA GLU A 176 1.39 -4.64 -14.24
C GLU A 176 1.47 -3.14 -14.53
N ALA A 177 0.34 -2.48 -14.79
CA ALA A 177 0.28 -1.03 -15.02
C ALA A 177 0.76 -0.22 -13.80
N VAL A 178 0.45 -0.66 -12.59
CA VAL A 178 0.93 0.01 -11.36
C VAL A 178 2.45 -0.12 -11.20
N LEU A 179 3.03 -1.28 -11.53
CA LEU A 179 4.48 -1.45 -11.47
C LEU A 179 5.19 -0.61 -12.53
N ASP A 180 4.70 -0.64 -13.76
CA ASP A 180 5.23 0.17 -14.87
C ASP A 180 5.10 1.67 -14.56
N LEU A 181 4.01 2.07 -13.90
CA LEU A 181 3.82 3.44 -13.45
C LEU A 181 4.96 3.88 -12.52
N PHE A 182 5.33 3.08 -11.53
CA PHE A 182 6.37 3.43 -10.58
C PHE A 182 7.78 3.45 -11.16
N GLU A 183 7.99 2.78 -12.29
CA GLU A 183 9.24 2.85 -13.04
C GLU A 183 9.32 4.09 -13.95
N THR A 184 8.17 4.63 -14.36
CA THR A 184 8.10 5.65 -15.44
C THR A 184 7.55 7.00 -14.99
N LEU A 185 6.87 7.08 -13.85
CA LEU A 185 6.18 8.29 -13.40
C LEU A 185 7.12 9.44 -13.02
N TRP A 186 8.33 9.12 -12.56
CA TRP A 186 9.35 10.09 -12.14
C TRP A 186 10.63 9.92 -12.94
N ASP A 187 11.50 10.93 -12.90
CA ASP A 187 12.81 10.91 -13.58
C ASP A 187 13.70 9.75 -13.10
N GLU A 188 13.50 9.30 -11.86
CA GLU A 188 14.18 8.15 -11.27
C GLU A 188 13.15 7.15 -10.73
N PRO A 189 13.39 5.83 -10.85
CA PRO A 189 12.50 4.80 -10.31
C PRO A 189 12.24 5.00 -8.82
N ARG A 190 11.00 4.84 -8.41
CA ARG A 190 10.59 4.95 -7.02
C ARG A 190 10.16 3.59 -6.48
N TYR A 191 10.76 3.16 -5.40
CA TYR A 191 10.46 1.87 -4.77
C TYR A 191 9.59 2.04 -3.52
N PHE A 192 8.83 1.00 -3.18
CA PHE A 192 7.83 0.99 -2.12
C PHE A 192 7.87 -0.33 -1.35
N VAL A 193 7.31 -0.31 -0.14
CA VAL A 193 6.91 -1.53 0.55
C VAL A 193 5.43 -1.78 0.28
N PHE A 194 5.12 -2.89 -0.36
CA PHE A 194 3.75 -3.36 -0.56
C PHE A 194 3.37 -4.35 0.54
N VAL A 195 2.29 -4.06 1.23
CA VAL A 195 1.67 -4.98 2.18
C VAL A 195 0.32 -5.40 1.60
N CYS A 196 0.30 -6.56 0.97
CA CYS A 196 -0.86 -7.08 0.28
C CYS A 196 -1.60 -8.10 1.15
N ALA A 197 -2.92 -8.12 1.09
CA ALA A 197 -3.73 -9.14 1.76
C ALA A 197 -4.71 -9.79 0.77
N GLY A 198 -5.03 -11.06 0.98
CA GLY A 198 -5.99 -11.76 0.14
C GLY A 198 -6.18 -13.23 0.49
N ASP A 199 -7.13 -13.85 -0.19
CA ASP A 199 -7.41 -15.28 -0.08
C ASP A 199 -7.17 -15.96 -1.42
N PHE A 200 -6.09 -16.72 -1.53
CA PHE A 200 -5.76 -17.45 -2.76
C PHE A 200 -6.83 -18.49 -3.15
N ALA A 201 -7.63 -18.98 -2.22
CA ALA A 201 -8.69 -19.93 -2.53
C ALA A 201 -9.88 -19.28 -3.28
N GLN A 202 -9.97 -17.94 -3.26
CA GLN A 202 -11.01 -17.18 -3.96
C GLN A 202 -10.57 -16.73 -5.36
N VAL A 203 -9.37 -17.07 -5.78
CA VAL A 203 -8.73 -16.55 -7.00
C VAL A 203 -8.90 -17.50 -8.16
N SER A 204 -9.18 -16.95 -9.35
CA SER A 204 -9.08 -17.70 -10.59
C SER A 204 -7.62 -18.05 -10.91
N SER A 205 -7.40 -19.15 -11.63
CA SER A 205 -6.05 -19.65 -11.98
C SER A 205 -5.16 -18.62 -12.70
N HIS A 206 -5.74 -17.62 -13.36
CA HIS A 206 -5.01 -16.56 -14.08
C HIS A 206 -4.39 -15.50 -13.14
N SER A 207 -5.09 -15.10 -12.09
CA SER A 207 -4.59 -14.10 -11.12
C SER A 207 -3.50 -14.68 -10.22
N LEU A 208 -3.54 -15.99 -9.94
CA LEU A 208 -2.50 -16.70 -9.18
C LEU A 208 -1.11 -16.61 -9.85
N LEU A 209 -1.05 -16.75 -11.17
CA LEU A 209 0.19 -16.66 -11.94
C LEU A 209 0.84 -15.28 -11.85
N CYS A 210 0.04 -14.21 -11.82
CA CYS A 210 0.54 -12.85 -11.72
C CYS A 210 1.15 -12.57 -10.34
N VAL A 211 0.44 -12.90 -9.27
CA VAL A 211 0.94 -12.72 -7.89
C VAL A 211 2.22 -13.53 -7.70
N MET A 212 2.27 -14.77 -8.19
CA MET A 212 3.48 -15.59 -8.12
C MET A 212 4.62 -15.03 -8.98
N THR A 213 4.33 -14.44 -10.13
CA THR A 213 5.37 -13.85 -11.01
C THR A 213 5.96 -12.59 -10.36
N ILE A 214 5.15 -11.75 -9.74
CA ILE A 214 5.61 -10.58 -9.00
C ILE A 214 6.42 -11.01 -7.77
N TYR A 215 5.97 -12.04 -7.05
CA TYR A 215 6.67 -12.57 -5.89
C TYR A 215 8.00 -13.25 -6.24
N MET A 216 8.04 -14.00 -7.38
CA MET A 216 9.23 -14.74 -7.82
C MET A 216 10.26 -13.86 -8.53
N LYS A 217 9.90 -12.69 -9.07
CA LYS A 217 10.87 -11.73 -9.63
C LYS A 217 11.68 -11.01 -8.55
N ASN A 218 11.21 -11.04 -7.28
CA ASN A 218 11.79 -10.32 -6.14
C ASN A 218 12.30 -11.28 -5.04
N ILE A 219 12.55 -12.55 -5.35
CA ILE A 219 13.32 -13.54 -4.57
C ILE A 219 14.61 -13.87 -5.34
#